data_ee7332dc9b524fc845f1501be9f1d279
#
_entry.id   ee7332dc9b524fc845f1501be9f1d279
#
_cell.length_a   1.000
_cell.length_b   1.000
_cell.length_c   1.000
_cell.angle_alpha   90.00
_cell.angle_beta   90.00
_cell.angle_gamma   90.00
#
_symmetry.space_group_name_H-M   'P 1'
#
loop_
_entity.id
_entity.type
_entity.pdbx_description
1 polymer ?
#
loop_
_entity_poly.entity_id
_entity_poly.type
_entity_poly.pdbx_seq_one_letter_code
_entity_poly.pdbx_strand_id
1 'polypeptide(L)'
;LDRLSAVPLWIIHGTADKAVAIKESDRVAKAIKDSGDDSRLIYTRLKGVDHGRPGRIFYMLQTYDWLFSHSIKDEGRPVCRDFELTVPMLNTAYQDLGTNEDYLHNSFE
;
A
#
# COMPACT_ATOMS: atom_id res chain seq x y z
N LEU A 1 0.31 -7.26 17.96
CA LEU A 1 0.44 -7.95 16.67
C LEU A 1 -0.71 -8.88 16.36
N ASP A 2 -1.27 -9.54 17.36
CA ASP A 2 -2.43 -10.41 17.15
C ASP A 2 -3.59 -9.66 16.53
N ARG A 3 -3.78 -8.41 16.93
CA ARG A 3 -4.82 -7.55 16.37
C ARG A 3 -4.52 -7.13 14.94
N LEU A 4 -3.24 -6.94 14.58
CA LEU A 4 -2.85 -6.60 13.22
C LEU A 4 -3.10 -7.75 12.26
N SER A 5 -2.91 -8.99 12.71
CA SER A 5 -3.20 -10.16 11.87
C SER A 5 -4.68 -10.28 11.51
N ALA A 6 -5.57 -9.75 12.34
CA ALA A 6 -7.02 -9.79 12.10
C ALA A 6 -7.50 -8.70 11.13
N VAL A 7 -6.70 -7.68 10.89
CA VAL A 7 -7.06 -6.53 10.03
C VAL A 7 -6.46 -6.70 8.65
N PRO A 8 -7.24 -6.49 7.56
CA PRO A 8 -6.66 -6.39 6.23
C PRO A 8 -5.62 -5.29 6.21
N LEU A 9 -4.38 -5.62 5.91
CA LEU A 9 -3.26 -4.68 5.97
C LEU A 9 -2.45 -4.74 4.67
N TRP A 10 -2.25 -3.59 4.08
CA TRP A 10 -1.38 -3.45 2.93
C TRP A 10 -0.24 -2.49 3.30
N ILE A 11 0.97 -3.02 3.39
CA ILE A 11 2.18 -2.25 3.65
C ILE A 11 2.85 -1.95 2.31
N ILE A 12 3.14 -0.69 2.06
CA ILE A 12 3.81 -0.24 0.85
C ILE A 12 5.03 0.58 1.26
N HIS A 13 6.21 0.17 0.80
CA HIS A 13 7.45 0.84 1.19
C HIS A 13 8.47 0.76 0.06
N GLY A 14 9.17 1.87 -0.18
CA GLY A 14 10.24 1.94 -1.17
C GLY A 14 11.59 1.50 -0.62
N THR A 15 12.34 0.74 -1.40
CA THR A 15 13.66 0.26 -0.95
C THR A 15 14.72 1.36 -0.89
N ALA A 16 14.47 2.51 -1.55
CA ALA A 16 15.35 3.66 -1.54
C ALA A 16 14.88 4.77 -0.58
N ASP A 17 13.99 4.44 0.34
CA ASP A 17 13.50 5.38 1.35
C ASP A 17 14.63 5.70 2.33
N LYS A 18 15.00 6.99 2.38
CA LYS A 18 16.06 7.50 3.26
C LYS A 18 15.52 8.11 4.55
N ALA A 19 14.21 8.37 4.62
CA ALA A 19 13.58 8.91 5.81
C ALA A 19 13.21 7.79 6.79
N VAL A 20 12.63 6.70 6.29
CA VAL A 20 12.31 5.50 7.06
C VAL A 20 12.88 4.30 6.33
N ALA A 21 13.84 3.62 6.94
CA ALA A 21 14.46 2.44 6.33
C ALA A 21 13.44 1.32 6.13
N ILE A 22 13.46 0.68 4.96
CA ILE A 22 12.51 -0.37 4.63
C ILE A 22 12.57 -1.56 5.61
N LYS A 23 13.70 -1.74 6.28
CA LYS A 23 13.85 -2.78 7.31
C LYS A 23 12.79 -2.67 8.41
N GLU A 24 12.24 -1.49 8.66
CA GLU A 24 11.18 -1.31 9.65
C GLU A 24 9.88 -1.96 9.19
N SER A 25 9.52 -1.82 7.92
CA SER A 25 8.37 -2.53 7.34
C SER A 25 8.65 -4.03 7.21
N ASP A 26 9.87 -4.41 6.84
CA ASP A 26 10.28 -5.81 6.80
C ASP A 26 10.09 -6.48 8.17
N ARG A 27 10.42 -5.76 9.24
CA ARG A 27 10.25 -6.25 10.62
C ARG A 27 8.78 -6.50 10.96
N VAL A 28 7.90 -5.57 10.60
CA VAL A 28 6.46 -5.71 10.85
C VAL A 28 5.89 -6.87 10.05
N ALA A 29 6.21 -6.95 8.76
CA ALA A 29 5.75 -8.04 7.90
C ALA A 29 6.21 -9.41 8.43
N LYS A 30 7.47 -9.49 8.85
CA LYS A 30 8.01 -10.73 9.44
C LYS A 30 7.28 -11.11 10.71
N ALA A 31 7.01 -10.14 11.58
CA ALA A 31 6.29 -10.41 12.84
C ALA A 31 4.89 -10.94 12.59
N ILE A 32 4.18 -10.41 11.58
CA ILE A 32 2.86 -10.92 11.21
C ILE A 32 2.96 -12.35 10.68
N LYS A 33 3.93 -12.65 9.84
CA LYS A 33 4.17 -14.01 9.32
C LYS A 33 4.51 -14.98 10.44
N ASP A 34 5.37 -14.57 11.36
CA ASP A 34 5.80 -15.41 12.48
C ASP A 34 4.66 -15.66 13.48
N SER A 35 3.64 -14.82 13.51
CA SER A 35 2.44 -15.05 14.32
C SER A 35 1.56 -16.18 13.81
N GLY A 36 1.84 -16.68 12.59
CA GLY A 36 1.14 -17.82 12.00
C GLY A 36 -0.03 -17.47 11.11
N ASP A 37 -0.42 -16.20 11.00
CA ASP A 37 -1.52 -15.79 10.13
C ASP A 37 -1.17 -14.50 9.37
N ASP A 38 -0.70 -14.68 8.16
CA ASP A 38 -0.43 -13.58 7.22
C ASP A 38 -1.45 -13.52 6.08
N SER A 39 -2.57 -14.23 6.20
CA SER A 39 -3.56 -14.34 5.12
C SER A 39 -4.18 -12.99 4.71
N ARG A 40 -4.15 -12.02 5.61
CA ARG A 40 -4.69 -10.68 5.39
C ARG A 40 -3.61 -9.63 5.13
N LEU A 41 -2.36 -10.04 5.00
CA LEU A 41 -1.24 -9.15 4.75
C LEU A 41 -0.91 -9.09 3.27
N ILE A 42 -0.80 -7.88 2.74
CA ILE A 42 -0.11 -7.61 1.48
C ILE A 42 1.10 -6.74 1.81
N TYR A 43 2.26 -7.15 1.37
CA TYR A 43 3.48 -6.36 1.54
C TYR A 43 4.11 -6.08 0.18
N THR A 44 4.06 -4.82 -0.23
CA THR A 44 4.62 -4.35 -1.50
C THR A 44 5.92 -3.61 -1.23
N ARG A 45 7.04 -4.21 -1.65
CA ARG A 45 8.35 -3.57 -1.65
C ARG A 45 8.62 -2.99 -3.01
N LEU A 46 8.74 -1.67 -3.09
CA LEU A 46 8.92 -0.94 -4.35
C LEU A 46 10.40 -0.68 -4.58
N LYS A 47 11.00 -1.45 -5.47
CA LYS A 47 12.44 -1.36 -5.75
C LYS A 47 12.80 0.03 -6.30
N GLY A 48 13.80 0.67 -5.66
CA GLY A 48 14.34 1.96 -6.11
C GLY A 48 13.45 3.17 -5.83
N VAL A 49 12.35 2.98 -5.08
CA VAL A 49 11.40 4.06 -4.78
C VAL A 49 11.77 4.73 -3.47
N ASP A 50 11.70 6.07 -3.45
CA ASP A 50 11.99 6.89 -2.29
C ASP A 50 10.79 7.03 -1.34
N HIS A 51 10.90 7.91 -0.34
CA HIS A 51 9.88 8.08 0.69
C HIS A 51 8.57 8.68 0.17
N GLY A 52 8.64 9.61 -0.77
CA GLY A 52 7.47 10.39 -1.19
C GLY A 52 6.58 9.69 -2.23
N ARG A 53 7.16 8.88 -3.09
CA ARG A 53 6.45 8.33 -4.26
C ARG A 53 5.34 7.33 -3.92
N PRO A 54 5.43 6.51 -2.86
CA PRO A 54 4.32 5.61 -2.54
C PRO A 54 2.99 6.31 -2.30
N GLY A 55 3.00 7.58 -1.88
CA GLY A 55 1.78 8.36 -1.69
C GLY A 55 0.94 8.53 -2.96
N ARG A 56 1.52 8.29 -4.12
CA ARG A 56 0.79 8.37 -5.40
C ARG A 56 -0.32 7.33 -5.53
N ILE A 57 -0.34 6.30 -4.67
CA ILE A 57 -1.43 5.33 -4.65
C ILE A 57 -2.79 5.99 -4.42
N PHE A 58 -2.83 7.14 -3.77
CA PHE A 58 -4.07 7.86 -3.52
C PHE A 58 -4.72 8.43 -4.78
N TYR A 59 -4.03 8.40 -5.91
CA TYR A 59 -4.56 8.82 -7.21
C TYR A 59 -4.95 7.64 -8.10
N MET A 60 -4.88 6.43 -7.57
CA MET A 60 -5.18 5.20 -8.32
C MET A 60 -6.54 4.64 -7.90
N LEU A 61 -7.39 4.31 -8.89
CA LEU A 61 -8.70 3.72 -8.62
C LEU A 61 -8.60 2.38 -7.89
N GLN A 62 -7.64 1.56 -8.25
CA GLN A 62 -7.44 0.23 -7.63
C GLN A 62 -7.20 0.32 -6.14
N THR A 63 -6.56 1.39 -5.67
CA THR A 63 -6.34 1.60 -4.24
C THR A 63 -7.66 1.68 -3.49
N TYR A 64 -8.61 2.43 -4.04
CA TYR A 64 -9.94 2.61 -3.42
C TYR A 64 -10.79 1.34 -3.56
N ASP A 65 -10.68 0.64 -4.68
CA ASP A 65 -11.34 -0.65 -4.84
C ASP A 65 -10.89 -1.64 -3.78
N TRP A 66 -9.57 -1.71 -3.53
CA TRP A 66 -9.02 -2.55 -2.48
C TRP A 66 -9.52 -2.12 -1.10
N LEU A 67 -9.41 -0.82 -0.81
CA LEU A 67 -9.77 -0.26 0.49
C LEU A 67 -11.24 -0.53 0.84
N PHE A 68 -12.14 -0.28 -0.11
CA PHE A 68 -13.57 -0.42 0.12
C PHE A 68 -14.08 -1.85 0.00
N SER A 69 -13.26 -2.77 -0.52
CA SER A 69 -13.62 -4.18 -0.58
C SER A 69 -13.41 -4.92 0.73
N HIS A 70 -12.81 -4.25 1.73
CA HIS A 70 -12.46 -4.88 3.00
C HIS A 70 -13.15 -4.18 4.17
N SER A 71 -13.42 -4.96 5.23
CA SER A 71 -13.97 -4.47 6.48
C SER A 71 -13.40 -5.28 7.63
N ILE A 72 -13.26 -4.68 8.80
CA ILE A 72 -12.87 -5.40 10.01
C ILE A 72 -13.88 -6.52 10.35
N LYS A 73 -15.11 -6.41 9.84
CA LYS A 73 -16.15 -7.41 10.02
C LYS A 73 -16.01 -8.62 9.10
N ASP A 74 -15.05 -8.59 8.17
CA ASP A 74 -14.82 -9.66 7.20
C ASP A 74 -13.99 -10.81 7.78
N GLU A 75 -14.31 -11.24 8.98
CA GLU A 75 -13.58 -12.32 9.65
C GLU A 75 -13.54 -13.59 8.78
N GLY A 76 -12.35 -14.18 8.68
CA GLY A 76 -12.15 -15.41 7.91
C GLY A 76 -12.13 -15.22 6.40
N ARG A 77 -12.40 -14.03 5.88
CA ARG A 77 -12.38 -13.77 4.45
C ARG A 77 -10.96 -13.36 4.02
N PRO A 78 -10.40 -14.03 2.99
CA PRO A 78 -9.06 -13.70 2.52
C PRO A 78 -9.02 -12.28 1.95
N VAL A 79 -7.86 -11.65 2.07
CA VAL A 79 -7.59 -10.36 1.42
C VAL A 79 -7.56 -10.57 -0.10
N CYS A 80 -8.21 -9.67 -0.84
CA CYS A 80 -8.10 -9.66 -2.28
C CYS A 80 -6.65 -9.32 -2.68
N ARG A 81 -6.01 -10.21 -3.44
CA ARG A 81 -4.64 -10.04 -3.92
C ARG A 81 -4.55 -9.97 -5.45
N ASP A 82 -5.68 -9.74 -6.11
CA ASP A 82 -5.73 -9.66 -7.57
C ASP A 82 -5.03 -8.42 -8.11
N PHE A 83 -4.86 -7.43 -7.26
CA PHE A 83 -4.18 -6.20 -7.61
C PHE A 83 -2.73 -6.21 -7.12
N GLU A 84 -1.80 -6.00 -8.04
CA GLU A 84 -0.37 -5.87 -7.74
C GLU A 84 0.10 -4.45 -8.09
N LEU A 85 0.64 -3.75 -7.10
CA LEU A 85 1.21 -2.42 -7.32
C LEU A 85 2.63 -2.52 -7.86
N THR A 86 2.87 -1.88 -9.01
CA THR A 86 4.19 -1.83 -9.64
C THR A 86 4.72 -0.40 -9.73
N VAL A 87 6.04 -0.26 -9.89
CA VAL A 87 6.65 1.08 -10.01
C VAL A 87 6.11 1.87 -11.21
N PRO A 88 5.96 1.30 -12.42
CA PRO A 88 5.37 2.02 -13.55
C PRO A 88 3.97 2.58 -13.25
N MET A 89 3.17 1.88 -12.47
CA MET A 89 1.82 2.33 -12.12
C MET A 89 1.84 3.63 -11.31
N LEU A 90 2.84 3.80 -10.45
CA LEU A 90 3.01 5.06 -9.70
C LEU A 90 3.32 6.24 -10.61
N ASN A 91 4.01 5.99 -11.73
CA ASN A 91 4.38 7.05 -12.66
C ASN A 91 3.18 7.58 -13.44
N THR A 92 2.13 6.77 -13.61
CA THR A 92 0.91 7.14 -14.33
C THR A 92 -0.31 7.26 -13.43
N ALA A 93 -0.12 7.22 -12.13
CA ALA A 93 -1.21 7.16 -11.15
C ALA A 93 -2.22 8.31 -11.29
N TYR A 94 -1.75 9.50 -11.63
CA TYR A 94 -2.60 10.68 -11.74
C TYR A 94 -3.66 10.59 -12.85
N GLN A 95 -3.47 9.70 -13.81
CA GLN A 95 -4.40 9.53 -14.93
C GLN A 95 -5.70 8.87 -14.50
N ASP A 96 -5.67 8.01 -13.51
CA ASP A 96 -6.82 7.21 -13.09
C ASP A 96 -7.99 8.07 -12.60
N LEU A 97 -7.71 9.13 -11.87
CA LEU A 97 -8.74 10.00 -11.31
C LEU A 97 -9.00 11.25 -12.15
N GLY A 98 -8.41 11.29 -13.35
CA GLY A 98 -8.55 12.46 -14.22
C GLY A 98 -7.94 13.73 -13.64
N THR A 99 -7.10 13.63 -12.64
CA THR A 99 -6.39 14.78 -12.07
C THR A 99 -5.33 15.26 -13.05
N ASN A 100 -5.17 16.55 -13.12
CA ASN A 100 -4.18 17.18 -13.98
C ASN A 100 -3.16 17.94 -13.14
N GLU A 101 -2.17 18.51 -13.82
CA GLU A 101 -1.13 19.29 -13.14
C GLU A 101 -1.71 20.47 -12.37
N ASP A 102 -2.72 21.13 -12.92
CA ASP A 102 -3.35 22.28 -12.26
C ASP A 102 -4.00 21.87 -10.94
N TYR A 103 -4.71 20.76 -10.94
CA TYR A 103 -5.31 20.24 -9.72
C TYR A 103 -4.27 19.89 -8.68
N LEU A 104 -3.25 19.14 -9.07
CA LEU A 104 -2.17 18.74 -8.17
C LEU A 104 -1.43 19.94 -7.63
N HIS A 105 -1.15 20.91 -8.50
CA HIS A 105 -0.46 22.14 -8.13
C HIS A 105 -1.25 22.91 -7.09
N ASN A 106 -2.54 23.12 -7.35
CA ASN A 106 -3.42 23.87 -6.46
C ASN A 106 -3.62 23.16 -5.11
N SER A 107 -3.56 21.84 -5.09
CA SER A 107 -3.78 21.05 -3.87
C SER A 107 -2.61 21.15 -2.90
N PHE A 108 -1.43 21.49 -3.36
CA PHE A 108 -0.21 21.54 -2.55
C PHE A 108 0.29 22.95 -2.29
N GLU A 109 -0.41 23.94 -2.76
CA GLU A 109 -0.19 25.32 -2.42
C GLU A 109 -1.03 25.73 -1.22
#